data_8832d1dd400304a8ec4d94dcc0bb37d1
#
_entry.id   8832d1dd400304a8ec4d94dcc0bb37d1
#
_cell.length_a   1.000
_cell.length_b   1.000
_cell.length_c   1.000
_cell.angle_alpha   90.00
_cell.angle_beta   90.00
_cell.angle_gamma   90.00
#
_symmetry.space_group_name_H-M   'P 1'
#
loop_
_entity.id
_entity.type
_entity.pdbx_description
1 polymer ?
#
loop_
_entity_poly.entity_id
_entity_poly.type
_entity_poly.pdbx_seq_one_letter_code
_entity_poly.pdbx_strand_id
1 'polypeptide(L)'
;MKLTRQSRREMMKSSARLSLAGLSLGAGFLSSSSLWSKPSLHSGQRFKIGACDWTLDKRTNPAALGVAKRLGLDGIMVDMGDPQNGFPLLKPELQKNYLTTAKELQVEIASLALGTLNQFPYKSDPRAQHWVADSIEVSRAFGTHVVLIAFFGNGDLKNDKQGIDVVIQRFKEIAPQAEKAGVILGIESWLSAEEHMAIVDKVGSSAVQVYYDMGNSLKMGYDIYQEIRFLGKHICEFHAKDYDDLYGKGTINFPEVRRAMDDIGYHGWMQIEGTKTPLGVEESIGYDARYLRTIFPKNA
;
A
#
# COMPACT_ATOMS: atom_id res chain seq x y z
N MET A 1 -30.91 -61.12 -20.57
CA MET A 1 -31.77 -61.00 -19.38
C MET A 1 -31.67 -59.54 -18.93
N LYS A 2 -32.74 -58.77 -19.16
CA LYS A 2 -32.85 -57.31 -18.86
C LYS A 2 -33.14 -57.14 -17.37
N LEU A 3 -32.45 -56.22 -16.70
CA LEU A 3 -32.91 -55.66 -15.43
C LEU A 3 -32.83 -54.13 -15.48
N THR A 4 -33.98 -53.58 -15.16
CA THR A 4 -34.47 -52.22 -15.34
C THR A 4 -33.99 -51.27 -14.26
N ARG A 5 -33.83 -50.00 -14.65
CA ARG A 5 -33.67 -48.83 -13.79
C ARG A 5 -34.83 -48.70 -12.80
N GLN A 6 -34.54 -48.57 -11.50
CA GLN A 6 -35.45 -48.02 -10.51
C GLN A 6 -34.93 -46.72 -9.94
N SER A 7 -35.84 -45.79 -9.81
CA SER A 7 -35.61 -44.36 -9.67
C SER A 7 -35.32 -43.92 -8.23
N ARG A 8 -34.48 -42.87 -8.14
CA ARG A 8 -34.07 -42.16 -6.90
C ARG A 8 -35.18 -41.41 -6.16
N ARG A 9 -36.47 -41.80 -6.33
CA ARG A 9 -37.61 -40.99 -5.85
C ARG A 9 -38.39 -41.56 -4.68
N GLU A 10 -38.02 -42.72 -4.12
CA GLU A 10 -38.79 -43.37 -3.06
C GLU A 10 -38.09 -43.55 -1.70
N MET A 11 -37.08 -42.77 -1.40
CA MET A 11 -36.39 -42.83 -0.10
C MET A 11 -36.58 -41.58 0.74
N MET A 12 -37.70 -40.92 0.59
CA MET A 12 -38.13 -39.84 1.48
C MET A 12 -39.58 -39.97 1.86
N LYS A 13 -39.91 -40.88 2.76
CA LYS A 13 -41.11 -40.81 3.63
C LYS A 13 -41.10 -41.92 4.68
N SER A 14 -41.05 -41.47 5.92
CA SER A 14 -41.31 -42.12 7.24
C SER A 14 -40.02 -42.22 8.09
N SER A 15 -39.91 -41.45 9.15
CA SER A 15 -40.52 -41.77 10.42
C SER A 15 -40.50 -40.56 11.38
N ALA A 16 -41.58 -40.42 12.07
CA ALA A 16 -41.87 -39.41 13.06
C ALA A 16 -41.39 -39.83 14.47
N ARG A 17 -41.01 -38.80 15.26
CA ARG A 17 -41.17 -38.67 16.73
C ARG A 17 -40.58 -39.75 17.65
N LEU A 18 -39.53 -39.33 18.40
CA LEU A 18 -39.51 -39.57 19.87
C LEU A 18 -38.62 -38.49 20.52
N SER A 19 -39.21 -37.78 21.48
CA SER A 19 -38.57 -36.80 22.36
C SER A 19 -37.80 -37.55 23.46
N LEU A 20 -36.54 -37.16 23.74
CA LEU A 20 -35.95 -37.36 25.07
C LEU A 20 -34.94 -36.26 25.33
N ALA A 21 -35.09 -35.58 26.45
CA ALA A 21 -34.20 -34.56 26.98
C ALA A 21 -32.84 -35.16 27.36
N GLY A 22 -31.76 -34.54 26.88
CA GLY A 22 -30.41 -34.87 27.29
C GLY A 22 -29.58 -33.61 27.27
N LEU A 23 -29.14 -33.18 28.46
CA LEU A 23 -28.13 -32.10 28.60
C LEU A 23 -26.88 -32.51 27.83
N SER A 24 -26.48 -31.71 26.84
CA SER A 24 -25.16 -31.77 26.27
C SER A 24 -24.48 -30.39 26.41
N LEU A 25 -23.38 -30.38 27.17
CA LEU A 25 -22.41 -29.33 27.20
C LEU A 25 -21.93 -29.04 25.78
N GLY A 26 -22.42 -27.97 25.19
CA GLY A 26 -21.98 -27.47 23.90
C GLY A 26 -20.63 -26.81 24.03
N ALA A 27 -19.57 -27.49 23.60
CA ALA A 27 -18.31 -26.80 23.27
C ALA A 27 -18.58 -25.91 22.06
N GLY A 28 -18.80 -24.62 22.33
CA GLY A 28 -18.91 -23.60 21.29
C GLY A 28 -17.57 -23.48 20.58
N PHE A 29 -17.52 -23.97 19.33
CA PHE A 29 -16.52 -23.53 18.39
C PHE A 29 -16.80 -22.05 18.09
N LEU A 30 -16.13 -21.18 18.83
CA LEU A 30 -15.99 -19.78 18.43
C LEU A 30 -15.14 -19.76 17.16
N SER A 31 -15.80 -19.71 16.01
CA SER A 31 -15.16 -19.25 14.78
C SER A 31 -14.72 -17.81 15.05
N SER A 32 -13.45 -17.63 15.36
CA SER A 32 -12.80 -16.32 15.36
C SER A 32 -12.75 -15.80 13.92
N SER A 33 -13.87 -15.24 13.45
CA SER A 33 -13.80 -14.27 12.38
C SER A 33 -12.99 -13.10 12.95
N SER A 34 -11.71 -13.04 12.59
CA SER A 34 -10.88 -11.87 12.83
C SER A 34 -11.58 -10.70 12.16
N LEU A 35 -12.30 -9.92 12.96
CA LEU A 35 -12.78 -8.61 12.56
C LEU A 35 -11.54 -7.75 12.34
N TRP A 36 -11.02 -7.74 11.13
CA TRP A 36 -10.17 -6.68 10.66
C TRP A 36 -11.01 -5.41 10.76
N SER A 37 -10.92 -4.72 11.90
CA SER A 37 -11.41 -3.36 11.99
C SER A 37 -10.57 -2.55 10.99
N LYS A 38 -11.21 -2.12 9.89
CA LYS A 38 -10.61 -1.11 9.02
C LYS A 38 -10.11 0.01 9.92
N PRO A 39 -8.87 0.52 9.71
CA PRO A 39 -8.40 1.67 10.45
C PRO A 39 -9.51 2.72 10.41
N SER A 40 -9.91 3.24 11.56
CA SER A 40 -10.89 4.30 11.63
C SER A 40 -10.27 5.50 10.92
N LEU A 41 -10.66 5.75 9.69
CA LEU A 41 -10.35 6.99 9.00
C LEU A 41 -10.87 8.11 9.91
N HIS A 42 -9.96 8.94 10.37
CA HIS A 42 -10.28 10.14 11.13
C HIS A 42 -11.32 10.92 10.32
N SER A 43 -12.42 11.23 10.96
CA SER A 43 -13.62 11.87 10.46
C SER A 43 -13.43 12.76 9.22
N GLY A 44 -13.94 12.35 8.08
CA GLY A 44 -14.41 13.26 7.04
C GLY A 44 -13.51 13.48 5.82
N GLN A 45 -12.22 13.21 5.85
CA GLN A 45 -11.36 13.44 4.70
C GLN A 45 -11.15 12.15 3.90
N ARG A 46 -11.66 12.10 2.66
CA ARG A 46 -11.55 10.95 1.78
C ARG A 46 -10.15 10.81 1.17
N PHE A 47 -9.58 11.92 0.68
CA PHE A 47 -8.27 11.96 0.03
C PHE A 47 -7.28 12.78 0.85
N LYS A 48 -6.18 12.16 1.23
CA LYS A 48 -5.04 12.84 1.85
C LYS A 48 -3.93 13.00 0.82
N ILE A 49 -3.32 14.18 0.76
CA ILE A 49 -2.22 14.49 -0.14
C ILE A 49 -0.98 14.74 0.70
N GLY A 50 0.04 13.91 0.44
CA GLY A 50 1.37 14.05 1.01
C GLY A 50 2.43 14.19 -0.06
N ALA A 51 3.69 14.11 0.34
CA ALA A 51 4.83 13.99 -0.55
C ALA A 51 5.87 13.06 0.07
N CYS A 52 6.68 12.44 -0.78
CA CYS A 52 7.83 11.66 -0.35
C CYS A 52 8.91 12.61 0.19
N ASP A 53 9.56 12.24 1.29
CA ASP A 53 10.59 13.09 1.92
C ASP A 53 11.80 13.32 1.01
N TRP A 54 12.12 12.36 0.13
CA TRP A 54 13.16 12.53 -0.90
C TRP A 54 12.75 13.51 -2.02
N THR A 55 11.47 13.60 -2.32
CA THR A 55 10.93 14.59 -3.28
C THR A 55 11.00 16.00 -2.69
N LEU A 56 10.90 16.13 -1.36
CA LEU A 56 11.08 17.38 -0.62
C LEU A 56 12.56 17.74 -0.37
N ASP A 57 13.51 16.97 -0.94
CA ASP A 57 14.95 17.10 -0.67
C ASP A 57 15.30 17.00 0.83
N LYS A 58 14.57 16.14 1.55
CA LYS A 58 14.71 15.93 3.00
C LYS A 58 14.63 14.44 3.38
N ARG A 59 15.29 13.59 2.57
CA ARG A 59 15.27 12.13 2.79
C ARG A 59 15.69 11.77 4.20
N THR A 60 14.86 10.98 4.90
CA THR A 60 15.05 10.51 6.28
C THR A 60 15.38 11.65 7.25
N ASN A 61 14.77 12.82 7.06
CA ASN A 61 15.00 14.03 7.86
C ASN A 61 13.67 14.64 8.34
N PRO A 62 13.42 14.79 9.66
CA PRO A 62 12.20 15.38 10.21
C PRO A 62 11.89 16.79 9.70
N ALA A 63 12.87 17.52 9.16
CA ALA A 63 12.65 18.82 8.52
C ALA A 63 11.66 18.75 7.33
N ALA A 64 11.46 17.56 6.73
CA ALA A 64 10.43 17.32 5.71
C ALA A 64 9.04 17.72 6.19
N LEU A 65 8.72 17.49 7.47
CA LEU A 65 7.44 17.87 8.06
C LEU A 65 7.20 19.39 8.04
N GLY A 66 8.27 20.17 8.28
CA GLY A 66 8.22 21.64 8.19
C GLY A 66 7.96 22.13 6.76
N VAL A 67 8.57 21.48 5.77
CA VAL A 67 8.31 21.75 4.35
C VAL A 67 6.87 21.40 4.01
N ALA A 68 6.41 20.20 4.37
CA ALA A 68 5.03 19.75 4.13
C ALA A 68 3.99 20.72 4.72
N LYS A 69 4.25 21.22 5.95
CA LYS A 69 3.38 22.23 6.59
C LYS A 69 3.29 23.51 5.77
N ARG A 70 4.42 24.05 5.29
CA ARG A 70 4.44 25.27 4.47
C ARG A 70 3.70 25.10 3.15
N LEU A 71 3.78 23.89 2.55
CA LEU A 71 3.12 23.57 1.28
C LEU A 71 1.64 23.20 1.43
N GLY A 72 1.12 23.09 2.66
CA GLY A 72 -0.27 22.72 2.92
C GLY A 72 -0.58 21.25 2.66
N LEU A 73 0.45 20.39 2.67
CA LEU A 73 0.29 18.93 2.60
C LEU A 73 -0.30 18.39 3.90
N ASP A 74 -1.01 17.27 3.83
CA ASP A 74 -1.57 16.59 4.99
C ASP A 74 -0.53 15.75 5.73
N GLY A 75 0.49 15.25 5.00
CA GLY A 75 1.53 14.39 5.56
C GLY A 75 2.72 14.19 4.65
N ILE A 76 3.59 13.27 5.07
CA ILE A 76 4.76 12.84 4.31
C ILE A 76 4.89 11.32 4.33
N MET A 77 5.43 10.74 3.25
CA MET A 77 6.04 9.42 3.27
C MET A 77 7.50 9.56 3.71
N VAL A 78 7.98 8.67 4.57
CA VAL A 78 9.34 8.71 5.11
C VAL A 78 10.16 7.52 4.63
N ASP A 79 11.33 7.78 4.05
CA ASP A 79 12.28 6.73 3.69
C ASP A 79 13.00 6.18 4.93
N MET A 80 13.18 4.86 4.99
CA MET A 80 13.85 4.18 6.11
C MET A 80 15.35 4.51 6.20
N GLY A 81 15.94 5.03 5.13
CA GLY A 81 17.38 5.14 4.92
C GLY A 81 17.94 3.92 4.22
N ASP A 82 19.22 3.68 4.42
CA ASP A 82 19.98 2.62 3.76
C ASP A 82 20.96 1.92 4.71
N PRO A 83 21.51 0.74 4.32
CA PRO A 83 22.44 0.02 5.18
C PRO A 83 23.79 0.73 5.36
N GLN A 84 24.19 1.64 4.46
CA GLN A 84 25.43 2.39 4.57
C GLN A 84 25.38 3.40 5.72
N ASN A 85 24.20 3.98 5.99
CA ASN A 85 23.98 4.89 7.12
C ASN A 85 23.34 4.20 8.34
N GLY A 86 23.22 2.86 8.31
CA GLY A 86 22.70 2.04 9.40
C GLY A 86 21.21 2.21 9.63
N PHE A 87 20.44 2.54 8.60
CA PHE A 87 19.00 2.79 8.67
C PHE A 87 18.65 3.76 9.82
N PRO A 88 18.85 5.06 9.64
CA PRO A 88 18.68 6.03 10.74
C PRO A 88 17.32 5.95 11.42
N LEU A 89 16.28 5.55 10.67
CA LEU A 89 14.91 5.44 11.20
C LEU A 89 14.73 4.28 12.20
N LEU A 90 15.71 3.36 12.32
CA LEU A 90 15.73 2.37 13.39
C LEU A 90 16.10 2.96 14.76
N LYS A 91 16.66 4.18 14.80
CA LYS A 91 17.08 4.83 16.04
C LYS A 91 15.87 5.43 16.77
N PRO A 92 15.60 5.03 18.03
CA PRO A 92 14.46 5.53 18.78
C PRO A 92 14.39 7.05 18.92
N GLU A 93 15.56 7.71 19.02
CA GLU A 93 15.66 9.16 19.14
C GLU A 93 15.13 9.86 17.87
N LEU A 94 15.46 9.33 16.68
CA LEU A 94 14.97 9.88 15.43
C LEU A 94 13.46 9.63 15.27
N GLN A 95 12.98 8.44 15.64
CA GLN A 95 11.54 8.14 15.66
C GLN A 95 10.78 9.12 16.56
N LYS A 96 11.28 9.33 17.79
CA LYS A 96 10.70 10.29 18.72
C LYS A 96 10.67 11.71 18.14
N ASN A 97 11.75 12.13 17.48
CA ASN A 97 11.82 13.45 16.85
C ASN A 97 10.74 13.60 15.75
N TYR A 98 10.59 12.59 14.85
CA TYR A 98 9.53 12.59 13.85
C TYR A 98 8.14 12.71 14.47
N LEU A 99 7.83 11.88 15.47
CA LEU A 99 6.52 11.88 16.13
C LEU A 99 6.22 13.20 16.86
N THR A 100 7.21 13.77 17.52
CA THR A 100 7.07 15.05 18.22
C THR A 100 6.83 16.18 17.21
N THR A 101 7.66 16.27 16.17
CA THR A 101 7.55 17.30 15.13
C THR A 101 6.24 17.18 14.35
N ALA A 102 5.83 15.96 14.00
CA ALA A 102 4.57 15.68 13.32
C ALA A 102 3.37 16.19 14.14
N LYS A 103 3.37 15.91 15.44
CA LYS A 103 2.33 16.39 16.38
C LYS A 103 2.31 17.90 16.50
N GLU A 104 3.47 18.53 16.69
CA GLU A 104 3.58 20.00 16.85
C GLU A 104 3.13 20.74 15.59
N LEU A 105 3.48 20.23 14.41
CA LEU A 105 3.12 20.85 13.14
C LEU A 105 1.74 20.45 12.63
N GLN A 106 1.10 19.44 13.23
CA GLN A 106 -0.15 18.85 12.74
C GLN A 106 0.00 18.37 11.29
N VAL A 107 1.09 17.65 10.99
CA VAL A 107 1.38 17.01 9.71
C VAL A 107 1.57 15.53 9.98
N GLU A 108 0.87 14.67 9.26
CA GLU A 108 0.89 13.23 9.51
C GLU A 108 2.14 12.56 8.89
N ILE A 109 2.57 11.44 9.49
CA ILE A 109 3.45 10.49 8.81
C ILE A 109 2.50 9.49 8.14
N ALA A 110 2.45 9.51 6.80
CA ALA A 110 1.48 8.74 6.03
C ALA A 110 1.89 7.27 5.93
N SER A 111 3.11 7.03 5.51
CA SER A 111 3.65 5.71 5.22
C SER A 111 5.17 5.73 5.29
N LEU A 112 5.79 4.54 5.21
CA LEU A 112 7.22 4.37 5.11
C LEU A 112 7.62 3.84 3.74
N ALA A 113 8.90 4.00 3.38
CA ALA A 113 9.46 3.43 2.16
C ALA A 113 10.79 2.72 2.39
N LEU A 114 10.99 1.59 1.74
CA LEU A 114 12.26 0.89 1.62
C LEU A 114 12.85 1.08 0.21
N GLY A 115 13.19 2.34 -0.13
CA GLY A 115 13.80 2.68 -1.41
C GLY A 115 15.16 2.03 -1.64
N THR A 116 15.86 1.65 -0.57
CA THR A 116 17.16 0.95 -0.62
C THR A 116 17.09 -0.40 -1.36
N LEU A 117 15.91 -1.01 -1.46
CA LEU A 117 15.71 -2.29 -2.17
C LEU A 117 15.93 -2.18 -3.68
N ASN A 118 15.98 -0.98 -4.23
CA ASN A 118 16.39 -0.72 -5.62
C ASN A 118 17.87 -1.04 -5.85
N GLN A 119 18.71 -0.87 -4.83
CA GLN A 119 20.13 -1.16 -4.86
C GLN A 119 20.46 -2.55 -4.29
N PHE A 120 19.79 -2.93 -3.21
CA PHE A 120 19.95 -4.20 -2.48
C PHE A 120 18.66 -5.03 -2.61
N PRO A 121 18.52 -5.81 -3.70
CA PRO A 121 17.22 -6.33 -4.13
C PRO A 121 16.55 -7.28 -3.15
N TYR A 122 15.27 -7.06 -2.89
CA TYR A 122 14.46 -8.00 -2.10
C TYR A 122 14.44 -9.41 -2.70
N LYS A 123 14.61 -9.55 -4.02
CA LYS A 123 14.67 -10.85 -4.72
C LYS A 123 15.96 -11.64 -4.49
N SER A 124 17.07 -11.00 -4.08
CA SER A 124 18.39 -11.66 -4.07
C SER A 124 19.28 -11.34 -2.86
N ASP A 125 19.17 -10.16 -2.24
CA ASP A 125 19.97 -9.85 -1.05
C ASP A 125 19.37 -10.56 0.18
N PRO A 126 20.14 -11.43 0.88
CA PRO A 126 19.62 -12.17 2.04
C PRO A 126 19.27 -11.26 3.24
N ARG A 127 19.85 -10.05 3.33
CA ARG A 127 19.61 -9.09 4.40
C ARG A 127 18.27 -8.38 4.25
N ALA A 128 17.76 -8.29 3.02
CA ALA A 128 16.56 -7.52 2.71
C ALA A 128 15.30 -8.00 3.47
N GLN A 129 15.23 -9.31 3.78
CA GLN A 129 14.15 -9.86 4.59
C GLN A 129 14.11 -9.26 6.01
N HIS A 130 15.28 -9.05 6.63
CA HIS A 130 15.36 -8.40 7.95
C HIS A 130 14.94 -6.92 7.87
N TRP A 131 15.35 -6.20 6.83
CA TRP A 131 14.99 -4.80 6.66
C TRP A 131 13.48 -4.60 6.45
N VAL A 132 12.83 -5.55 5.77
CA VAL A 132 11.36 -5.55 5.65
C VAL A 132 10.71 -5.82 7.02
N ALA A 133 11.24 -6.79 7.80
CA ALA A 133 10.75 -7.03 9.15
C ALA A 133 10.91 -5.81 10.07
N ASP A 134 12.07 -5.16 10.03
CA ASP A 134 12.35 -3.93 10.79
C ASP A 134 11.40 -2.79 10.40
N SER A 135 11.10 -2.64 9.09
CA SER A 135 10.18 -1.60 8.61
C SER A 135 8.76 -1.78 9.12
N ILE A 136 8.30 -3.03 9.33
CA ILE A 136 7.01 -3.33 9.94
C ILE A 136 6.98 -2.81 11.39
N GLU A 137 8.06 -3.04 12.16
CA GLU A 137 8.13 -2.56 13.54
C GLU A 137 8.20 -1.03 13.64
N VAL A 138 8.94 -0.37 12.75
CA VAL A 138 8.98 1.10 12.69
C VAL A 138 7.60 1.66 12.28
N SER A 139 6.94 1.05 11.30
CA SER A 139 5.58 1.44 10.88
C SER A 139 4.60 1.36 12.06
N ARG A 140 4.65 0.27 12.83
CA ARG A 140 3.86 0.11 14.05
C ARG A 140 4.18 1.19 15.09
N ALA A 141 5.45 1.52 15.29
CA ALA A 141 5.88 2.57 16.23
C ALA A 141 5.39 3.97 15.82
N PHE A 142 5.32 4.24 14.52
CA PHE A 142 4.79 5.49 13.97
C PHE A 142 3.26 5.54 13.90
N GLY A 143 2.58 4.39 14.06
CA GLY A 143 1.13 4.29 13.86
C GLY A 143 0.73 4.40 12.38
N THR A 144 1.66 4.15 11.46
CA THR A 144 1.40 4.07 10.01
C THR A 144 0.98 2.66 9.63
N HIS A 145 0.36 2.49 8.45
CA HIS A 145 -0.19 1.22 8.03
C HIS A 145 0.36 0.71 6.69
N VAL A 146 1.19 1.48 6.01
CA VAL A 146 1.75 1.11 4.70
C VAL A 146 3.26 1.26 4.71
N VAL A 147 3.94 0.23 4.20
CA VAL A 147 5.38 0.26 3.87
C VAL A 147 5.52 -0.05 2.40
N LEU A 148 6.06 0.89 1.64
CA LEU A 148 6.40 0.69 0.23
C LEU A 148 7.64 -0.21 0.12
N ILE A 149 7.51 -1.26 -0.67
CA ILE A 149 8.58 -2.20 -1.03
C ILE A 149 8.94 -1.96 -2.50
N ALA A 150 10.08 -1.30 -2.73
CA ALA A 150 10.49 -0.84 -4.04
C ALA A 150 11.16 -1.96 -4.88
N PHE A 151 10.78 -2.04 -6.17
CA PHE A 151 11.31 -3.02 -7.12
C PHE A 151 11.76 -2.34 -8.42
N PHE A 152 12.79 -1.51 -8.33
CA PHE A 152 13.43 -0.85 -9.48
C PHE A 152 14.91 -1.14 -9.53
N GLY A 153 15.60 -0.67 -10.58
CA GLY A 153 17.04 -0.84 -10.72
C GLY A 153 17.48 -2.31 -10.63
N ASN A 154 18.35 -2.63 -9.67
CA ASN A 154 18.79 -4.03 -9.44
C ASN A 154 17.62 -4.91 -8.94
N GLY A 155 16.61 -4.31 -8.33
CA GLY A 155 15.42 -4.98 -7.81
C GLY A 155 14.31 -5.23 -8.83
N ASP A 156 14.44 -4.72 -10.06
CA ASP A 156 13.40 -4.81 -11.10
C ASP A 156 12.94 -6.26 -11.33
N LEU A 157 11.61 -6.44 -11.33
CA LEU A 157 10.96 -7.75 -11.53
C LEU A 157 10.47 -7.98 -12.96
N LYS A 158 10.59 -6.98 -13.84
CA LYS A 158 10.10 -7.10 -15.22
C LYS A 158 10.90 -8.18 -15.96
N ASN A 159 10.19 -9.16 -16.52
CA ASN A 159 10.76 -10.33 -17.20
C ASN A 159 11.66 -11.22 -16.31
N ASP A 160 11.59 -11.12 -14.98
CA ASP A 160 12.36 -11.91 -14.03
C ASP A 160 11.47 -12.90 -13.27
N LYS A 161 11.09 -13.98 -13.93
CA LYS A 161 10.24 -15.02 -13.34
C LYS A 161 10.84 -15.61 -12.05
N GLN A 162 12.16 -15.86 -12.06
CA GLN A 162 12.84 -16.44 -10.89
C GLN A 162 12.84 -15.45 -9.71
N GLY A 163 13.12 -14.18 -9.96
CA GLY A 163 13.05 -13.14 -8.95
C GLY A 163 11.64 -12.97 -8.38
N ILE A 164 10.61 -13.02 -9.23
CA ILE A 164 9.20 -13.00 -8.80
C ILE A 164 8.89 -14.20 -7.88
N ASP A 165 9.31 -15.41 -8.23
CA ASP A 165 9.04 -16.60 -7.41
C ASP A 165 9.74 -16.48 -6.03
N VAL A 166 10.95 -15.93 -5.96
CA VAL A 166 11.64 -15.64 -4.68
C VAL A 166 10.89 -14.59 -3.86
N VAL A 167 10.45 -13.50 -4.50
CA VAL A 167 9.71 -12.42 -3.83
C VAL A 167 8.39 -12.95 -3.25
N ILE A 168 7.65 -13.75 -3.99
CA ILE A 168 6.42 -14.40 -3.51
C ILE A 168 6.70 -15.24 -2.27
N GLN A 169 7.77 -16.05 -2.28
CA GLN A 169 8.13 -16.88 -1.13
C GLN A 169 8.46 -16.01 0.10
N ARG A 170 9.27 -14.96 -0.08
CA ARG A 170 9.64 -14.04 1.00
C ARG A 170 8.44 -13.29 1.56
N PHE A 171 7.50 -12.86 0.69
CA PHE A 171 6.25 -12.25 1.17
C PHE A 171 5.39 -13.25 1.96
N LYS A 172 5.29 -14.52 1.54
CA LYS A 172 4.58 -15.54 2.32
C LYS A 172 5.16 -15.73 3.72
N GLU A 173 6.47 -15.63 3.85
CA GLU A 173 7.17 -15.78 5.13
C GLU A 173 6.94 -14.58 6.07
N ILE A 174 6.91 -13.36 5.53
CA ILE A 174 6.80 -12.13 6.33
C ILE A 174 5.35 -11.66 6.55
N ALA A 175 4.42 -12.04 5.68
CA ALA A 175 3.03 -11.60 5.73
C ALA A 175 2.35 -11.83 7.09
N PRO A 176 2.54 -12.95 7.80
CA PRO A 176 1.97 -13.14 9.14
C PRO A 176 2.42 -12.09 10.17
N GLN A 177 3.67 -11.60 10.06
CA GLN A 177 4.16 -10.50 10.92
C GLN A 177 3.47 -9.20 10.57
N ALA A 178 3.35 -8.89 9.28
CA ALA A 178 2.68 -7.68 8.78
C ALA A 178 1.19 -7.68 9.15
N GLU A 179 0.48 -8.80 8.97
CA GLU A 179 -0.91 -8.97 9.40
C GLU A 179 -1.11 -8.71 10.89
N LYS A 180 -0.26 -9.33 11.72
CA LYS A 180 -0.31 -9.14 13.19
C LYS A 180 -0.05 -7.69 13.59
N ALA A 181 0.80 -6.98 12.85
CA ALA A 181 1.13 -5.57 13.09
C ALA A 181 0.08 -4.61 12.52
N GLY A 182 -0.85 -5.06 11.68
CA GLY A 182 -1.78 -4.22 10.94
C GLY A 182 -1.10 -3.36 9.88
N VAL A 183 0.00 -3.88 9.28
CA VAL A 183 0.81 -3.19 8.28
C VAL A 183 0.65 -3.87 6.92
N ILE A 184 0.53 -3.07 5.89
CA ILE A 184 0.47 -3.48 4.49
C ILE A 184 1.83 -3.26 3.85
N LEU A 185 2.36 -4.27 3.18
CA LEU A 185 3.54 -4.21 2.34
C LEU A 185 3.10 -3.92 0.90
N GLY A 186 3.29 -2.69 0.47
CA GLY A 186 2.87 -2.21 -0.85
C GLY A 186 3.95 -2.44 -1.91
N ILE A 187 3.66 -3.25 -2.92
CA ILE A 187 4.57 -3.53 -4.04
C ILE A 187 4.55 -2.35 -5.00
N GLU A 188 5.69 -1.71 -5.23
CA GLU A 188 5.87 -0.71 -6.28
C GLU A 188 6.91 -1.18 -7.29
N SER A 189 6.55 -1.23 -8.58
CA SER A 189 7.41 -1.79 -9.64
C SER A 189 7.03 -1.30 -11.05
N TRP A 190 7.76 -1.80 -12.07
CA TRP A 190 7.42 -1.62 -13.51
C TRP A 190 6.40 -2.64 -14.04
N LEU A 191 5.85 -3.50 -13.19
CA LEU A 191 4.90 -4.53 -13.60
C LEU A 191 3.54 -3.93 -13.97
N SER A 192 2.80 -4.61 -14.87
CA SER A 192 1.40 -4.27 -15.14
C SER A 192 0.48 -4.65 -13.97
N ALA A 193 -0.76 -4.17 -14.00
CA ALA A 193 -1.75 -4.51 -13.00
C ALA A 193 -1.98 -6.02 -12.88
N GLU A 194 -2.02 -6.74 -14.01
CA GLU A 194 -2.18 -8.21 -14.03
C GLU A 194 -0.96 -8.92 -13.45
N GLU A 195 0.26 -8.43 -13.77
CA GLU A 195 1.50 -8.98 -13.22
C GLU A 195 1.58 -8.76 -11.70
N HIS A 196 1.16 -7.58 -11.20
CA HIS A 196 1.04 -7.32 -9.76
C HIS A 196 0.04 -8.27 -9.10
N MET A 197 -1.16 -8.42 -9.67
CA MET A 197 -2.18 -9.32 -9.11
C MET A 197 -1.71 -10.77 -9.11
N ALA A 198 -0.95 -11.21 -10.12
CA ALA A 198 -0.37 -12.55 -10.11
C ALA A 198 0.57 -12.81 -8.92
N ILE A 199 1.26 -11.78 -8.41
CA ILE A 199 2.07 -11.87 -7.18
C ILE A 199 1.15 -11.87 -5.95
N VAL A 200 0.24 -10.89 -5.84
CA VAL A 200 -0.66 -10.73 -4.69
C VAL A 200 -1.50 -12.00 -4.47
N ASP A 201 -2.09 -12.55 -5.53
CA ASP A 201 -2.90 -13.78 -5.47
C ASP A 201 -2.07 -14.99 -5.03
N LYS A 202 -0.84 -15.13 -5.53
CA LYS A 202 0.04 -16.24 -5.12
C LYS A 202 0.55 -16.11 -3.69
N VAL A 203 0.74 -14.88 -3.19
CA VAL A 203 1.06 -14.66 -1.78
C VAL A 203 -0.13 -15.02 -0.90
N GLY A 204 -1.33 -14.62 -1.29
CA GLY A 204 -2.58 -15.00 -0.63
C GLY A 204 -2.79 -14.34 0.74
N SER A 205 -2.17 -13.16 0.98
CA SER A 205 -2.28 -12.40 2.22
C SER A 205 -2.84 -11.01 1.96
N SER A 206 -3.73 -10.55 2.81
CA SER A 206 -4.26 -9.18 2.75
C SER A 206 -3.24 -8.11 3.14
N ALA A 207 -2.14 -8.50 3.78
CA ALA A 207 -1.04 -7.60 4.14
C ALA A 207 -0.09 -7.32 2.96
N VAL A 208 -0.28 -7.92 1.78
CA VAL A 208 0.51 -7.62 0.58
C VAL A 208 -0.43 -7.07 -0.48
N GLN A 209 -0.19 -5.82 -0.88
CA GLN A 209 -1.01 -5.08 -1.82
C GLN A 209 -0.13 -4.31 -2.81
N VAL A 210 -0.74 -3.54 -3.69
CA VAL A 210 -0.05 -2.73 -4.70
C VAL A 210 0.08 -1.29 -4.21
N TYR A 211 1.29 -0.76 -4.21
CA TYR A 211 1.55 0.67 -4.13
C TYR A 211 1.59 1.20 -5.56
N TYR A 212 0.57 1.91 -5.99
CA TYR A 212 0.38 2.23 -7.40
C TYR A 212 1.00 3.57 -7.79
N ASP A 213 2.03 3.56 -8.63
CA ASP A 213 2.63 4.77 -9.21
C ASP A 213 2.09 5.01 -10.62
N MET A 214 1.33 6.09 -10.78
CA MET A 214 0.68 6.46 -12.04
C MET A 214 1.70 6.79 -13.14
N GLY A 215 2.79 7.48 -12.80
CA GLY A 215 3.80 7.89 -13.75
C GLY A 215 4.63 6.70 -14.25
N ASN A 216 4.97 5.78 -13.33
CA ASN A 216 5.70 4.57 -13.67
C ASN A 216 4.86 3.69 -14.62
N SER A 217 3.59 3.46 -14.32
CA SER A 217 2.69 2.68 -15.18
C SER A 217 2.47 3.34 -16.54
N LEU A 218 2.24 4.65 -16.57
CA LEU A 218 2.12 5.40 -17.85
C LEU A 218 3.40 5.30 -18.68
N LYS A 219 4.57 5.41 -18.06
CA LYS A 219 5.88 5.29 -18.74
C LYS A 219 6.09 3.91 -19.36
N MET A 220 5.51 2.87 -18.77
CA MET A 220 5.51 1.52 -19.32
C MET A 220 4.48 1.32 -20.46
N GLY A 221 3.67 2.34 -20.75
CA GLY A 221 2.66 2.30 -21.79
C GLY A 221 1.33 1.68 -21.35
N TYR A 222 1.09 1.53 -20.04
CA TYR A 222 -0.16 0.97 -19.53
C TYR A 222 -1.26 2.03 -19.50
N ASP A 223 -2.51 1.59 -19.62
CA ASP A 223 -3.68 2.44 -19.40
C ASP A 223 -3.94 2.55 -17.87
N ILE A 224 -3.39 3.62 -17.28
CA ILE A 224 -3.45 3.83 -15.82
C ILE A 224 -4.88 3.88 -15.30
N TYR A 225 -5.84 4.34 -16.08
CA TYR A 225 -7.24 4.46 -15.65
C TYR A 225 -7.93 3.09 -15.60
N GLN A 226 -7.61 2.21 -16.55
CA GLN A 226 -8.08 0.82 -16.53
C GLN A 226 -7.36 0.02 -15.44
N GLU A 227 -6.05 0.19 -15.28
CA GLU A 227 -5.27 -0.48 -14.23
C GLU A 227 -5.79 -0.15 -12.82
N ILE A 228 -6.09 1.13 -12.52
CA ILE A 228 -6.69 1.53 -11.25
C ILE A 228 -8.00 0.80 -11.01
N ARG A 229 -8.89 0.75 -12.02
CA ARG A 229 -10.17 0.05 -11.91
C ARG A 229 -10.00 -1.47 -11.73
N PHE A 230 -9.04 -2.05 -12.42
CA PHE A 230 -8.73 -3.47 -12.33
C PHE A 230 -8.17 -3.88 -10.95
N LEU A 231 -7.20 -3.13 -10.44
CA LEU A 231 -6.59 -3.37 -9.13
C LEU A 231 -7.57 -3.13 -7.98
N GLY A 232 -8.42 -2.11 -8.10
CA GLY A 232 -9.50 -1.85 -7.15
C GLY A 232 -9.01 -1.76 -5.71
N LYS A 233 -9.60 -2.59 -4.85
CA LYS A 233 -9.29 -2.66 -3.40
C LYS A 233 -7.87 -3.13 -3.06
N HIS A 234 -7.12 -3.62 -4.04
CA HIS A 234 -5.74 -4.07 -3.85
C HIS A 234 -4.72 -2.94 -3.94
N ILE A 235 -5.16 -1.71 -4.21
CA ILE A 235 -4.30 -0.52 -4.11
C ILE A 235 -4.30 -0.03 -2.66
N CYS A 236 -3.13 -0.07 -2.01
CA CYS A 236 -2.98 0.44 -0.65
C CYS A 236 -2.71 1.94 -0.59
N GLU A 237 -1.96 2.48 -1.53
CA GLU A 237 -1.59 3.90 -1.61
C GLU A 237 -1.16 4.25 -3.04
N PHE A 238 -1.11 5.54 -3.37
CA PHE A 238 -0.72 6.03 -4.68
C PHE A 238 0.52 6.93 -4.63
N HIS A 239 1.42 6.77 -5.62
CA HIS A 239 2.28 7.86 -6.06
C HIS A 239 1.60 8.65 -7.18
N ALA A 240 1.42 9.95 -6.94
CA ALA A 240 1.13 10.92 -8.00
C ALA A 240 2.48 11.34 -8.60
N LYS A 241 2.64 11.11 -9.91
CA LYS A 241 3.89 11.36 -10.61
C LYS A 241 3.60 11.63 -12.08
N ASP A 242 4.05 12.77 -12.55
CA ASP A 242 4.05 13.09 -13.97
C ASP A 242 5.49 13.40 -14.40
N TYR A 243 6.00 12.63 -15.36
CA TYR A 243 7.39 12.76 -15.80
C TYR A 243 7.61 13.95 -16.74
N ASP A 244 6.55 14.51 -17.32
CA ASP A 244 6.68 15.46 -18.40
C ASP A 244 6.71 16.92 -17.93
N ASP A 245 5.78 17.30 -17.02
CA ASP A 245 5.68 18.67 -16.51
C ASP A 245 5.00 18.70 -15.13
N LEU A 246 4.74 19.88 -14.60
CA LEU A 246 3.88 20.11 -13.45
C LEU A 246 2.48 19.52 -13.68
N TYR A 247 1.82 19.09 -12.62
CA TYR A 247 0.51 18.44 -12.72
C TYR A 247 -0.51 19.33 -13.42
N GLY A 248 -1.25 18.72 -14.36
CA GLY A 248 -2.18 19.41 -15.22
C GLY A 248 -1.55 20.09 -16.45
N LYS A 249 -0.22 20.09 -16.56
CA LYS A 249 0.52 20.52 -17.74
C LYS A 249 1.24 19.36 -18.44
N GLY A 250 1.45 18.25 -17.73
CA GLY A 250 2.02 17.02 -18.25
C GLY A 250 1.00 16.12 -18.92
N THR A 251 1.29 14.83 -18.95
CA THR A 251 0.52 13.84 -19.73
C THR A 251 -0.64 13.23 -18.92
N ILE A 252 -0.55 13.19 -17.59
CA ILE A 252 -1.58 12.54 -16.76
C ILE A 252 -2.84 13.40 -16.65
N ASN A 253 -3.98 12.82 -17.02
CA ASN A 253 -5.30 13.42 -16.82
C ASN A 253 -5.80 13.11 -15.38
N PHE A 254 -5.43 13.92 -14.40
CA PHE A 254 -5.82 13.74 -13.01
C PHE A 254 -7.34 13.76 -12.76
N PRO A 255 -8.17 14.52 -13.47
CA PRO A 255 -9.63 14.36 -13.44
C PRO A 255 -10.11 12.96 -13.80
N GLU A 256 -9.47 12.25 -14.76
CA GLU A 256 -9.79 10.85 -15.07
C GLU A 256 -9.27 9.89 -13.99
N VAL A 257 -8.08 10.16 -13.43
CA VAL A 257 -7.59 9.44 -12.25
C VAL A 257 -8.61 9.53 -11.11
N ARG A 258 -9.16 10.72 -10.86
CA ARG A 258 -10.20 10.93 -9.84
C ARG A 258 -11.42 10.04 -10.12
N ARG A 259 -11.92 10.00 -11.37
CA ARG A 259 -13.03 9.11 -11.73
C ARG A 259 -12.72 7.65 -11.49
N ALA A 260 -11.52 7.19 -11.90
CA ALA A 260 -11.11 5.81 -11.64
C ALA A 260 -11.03 5.48 -10.14
N MET A 261 -10.54 6.41 -9.31
CA MET A 261 -10.54 6.26 -7.85
C MET A 261 -11.95 6.27 -7.25
N ASP A 262 -12.87 7.06 -7.82
CA ASP A 262 -14.28 7.08 -7.41
C ASP A 262 -14.95 5.74 -7.73
N ASP A 263 -14.70 5.18 -8.92
CA ASP A 263 -15.27 3.90 -9.37
C ASP A 263 -14.90 2.74 -8.44
N ILE A 264 -13.69 2.77 -7.86
CA ILE A 264 -13.23 1.75 -6.91
C ILE A 264 -13.50 2.09 -5.44
N GLY A 265 -14.08 3.25 -5.16
CA GLY A 265 -14.34 3.73 -3.81
C GLY A 265 -13.08 3.97 -2.99
N TYR A 266 -11.96 4.39 -3.61
CA TYR A 266 -10.70 4.60 -2.91
C TYR A 266 -10.79 5.70 -1.87
N HIS A 267 -10.23 5.44 -0.70
CA HIS A 267 -10.03 6.38 0.39
C HIS A 267 -8.61 6.18 0.91
N GLY A 268 -7.82 7.25 0.96
CA GLY A 268 -6.45 7.10 1.45
C GLY A 268 -5.50 8.19 0.97
N TRP A 269 -4.24 7.81 0.97
CA TRP A 269 -3.13 8.70 0.66
C TRP A 269 -2.75 8.70 -0.82
N MET A 270 -2.31 9.85 -1.26
CA MET A 270 -1.63 10.07 -2.53
C MET A 270 -0.39 10.90 -2.24
N GLN A 271 0.80 10.34 -2.52
CA GLN A 271 2.07 11.02 -2.30
C GLN A 271 2.59 11.62 -3.60
N ILE A 272 2.94 12.89 -3.59
CA ILE A 272 3.66 13.53 -4.70
C ILE A 272 5.08 12.94 -4.73
N GLU A 273 5.46 12.34 -5.86
CA GLU A 273 6.74 11.67 -6.03
C GLU A 273 7.37 12.01 -7.40
N GLY A 274 8.68 12.30 -7.41
CA GLY A 274 9.47 12.43 -8.63
C GLY A 274 8.95 13.43 -9.67
N THR A 275 8.23 14.46 -9.25
CA THR A 275 7.68 15.48 -10.14
C THR A 275 8.77 16.37 -10.74
N LYS A 276 8.47 17.03 -11.87
CA LYS A 276 9.32 18.09 -12.42
C LYS A 276 9.33 19.30 -11.50
N THR A 277 10.50 19.93 -11.39
CA THR A 277 10.69 21.07 -10.50
C THR A 277 11.20 22.33 -11.23
N PRO A 278 10.53 22.78 -12.29
CA PRO A 278 10.99 23.92 -13.08
C PRO A 278 10.98 25.24 -12.31
N LEU A 279 10.24 25.32 -11.22
CA LEU A 279 10.13 26.50 -10.35
C LEU A 279 11.02 26.38 -9.09
N GLY A 280 11.84 25.32 -8.98
CA GLY A 280 12.49 24.89 -7.76
C GLY A 280 11.63 23.91 -6.97
N VAL A 281 12.20 23.18 -6.02
CA VAL A 281 11.57 22.03 -5.35
C VAL A 281 10.28 22.45 -4.63
N GLU A 282 10.36 23.35 -3.65
CA GLU A 282 9.20 23.71 -2.83
C GLU A 282 8.08 24.37 -3.66
N GLU A 283 8.41 25.26 -4.61
CA GLU A 283 7.40 25.95 -5.40
C GLU A 283 6.69 25.02 -6.37
N SER A 284 7.41 24.10 -7.02
CA SER A 284 6.82 23.11 -7.92
C SER A 284 5.91 22.14 -7.18
N ILE A 285 6.37 21.58 -6.07
CA ILE A 285 5.55 20.66 -5.26
C ILE A 285 4.34 21.40 -4.66
N GLY A 286 4.51 22.67 -4.25
CA GLY A 286 3.39 23.50 -3.80
C GLY A 286 2.37 23.76 -4.90
N TYR A 287 2.83 23.94 -6.14
CA TYR A 287 1.93 24.03 -7.31
C TYR A 287 1.15 22.73 -7.51
N ASP A 288 1.85 21.60 -7.55
CA ASP A 288 1.26 20.28 -7.74
C ASP A 288 0.26 19.93 -6.63
N ALA A 289 0.59 20.23 -5.38
CA ALA A 289 -0.30 20.04 -4.24
C ALA A 289 -1.59 20.87 -4.38
N ARG A 290 -1.48 22.15 -4.75
CA ARG A 290 -2.66 23.01 -4.98
C ARG A 290 -3.49 22.51 -6.16
N TYR A 291 -2.86 22.09 -7.26
CA TYR A 291 -3.55 21.51 -8.40
C TYR A 291 -4.32 20.25 -8.00
N LEU A 292 -3.69 19.29 -7.32
CA LEU A 292 -4.36 18.09 -6.82
C LEU A 292 -5.55 18.43 -5.92
N ARG A 293 -5.45 19.47 -5.08
CA ARG A 293 -6.56 19.90 -4.21
C ARG A 293 -7.77 20.43 -4.96
N THR A 294 -7.61 20.92 -6.19
CA THR A 294 -8.77 21.29 -7.03
C THR A 294 -9.57 20.07 -7.49
N ILE A 295 -8.94 18.90 -7.56
CA ILE A 295 -9.53 17.64 -8.04
C ILE A 295 -9.91 16.73 -6.87
N PHE A 296 -9.10 16.71 -5.82
CA PHE A 296 -9.21 15.88 -4.61
C PHE A 296 -9.38 16.76 -3.37
N PRO A 297 -10.54 17.42 -3.19
CA PRO A 297 -10.75 18.30 -2.05
C PRO A 297 -10.78 17.52 -0.73
N LYS A 298 -10.48 18.22 0.40
CA LYS A 298 -10.46 17.60 1.74
C LYS A 298 -11.83 17.07 2.16
N ASN A 299 -12.89 17.76 1.76
CA ASN A 299 -14.27 17.49 2.17
C ASN A 299 -15.10 16.94 0.99
N ALA A 300 -14.61 15.91 0.32
CA ALA A 300 -15.28 15.27 -0.82
C ALA A 300 -16.03 13.99 -0.39
#